data_4f35d5d5a6484cbac22a562c02640ad6
#
_entry.id   4f35d5d5a6484cbac22a562c02640ad6
#
_cell.length_a   1.000
_cell.length_b   1.000
_cell.length_c   1.000
_cell.angle_alpha   90.00
_cell.angle_beta   90.00
_cell.angle_gamma   90.00
#
_symmetry.space_group_name_H-M   'P 1'
#
loop_
_entity.id
_entity.type
_entity.pdbx_description
1 polymer ?
#
loop_
_entity_poly.entity_id
_entity_poly.type
_entity_poly.pdbx_seq_one_letter_code
_entity_poly.pdbx_strand_id
1 'polypeptide(L)'
;MSNILIIEDDTAIAELEKDYLELSEFHVEIEHEGSEGAARAIDEDFDLILLDLMLPGMDGFEICKLIREKKNTPICSPQSPKCTSPT
;
A
#
# COMPACT_ATOMS: atom_id res chain seq x y z
N MET A 1 -6.11 16.76 1.24
CA MET A 1 -5.59 15.74 2.16
C MET A 1 -5.24 14.51 1.36
N SER A 2 -4.03 13.99 1.54
CA SER A 2 -3.59 12.82 0.78
C SER A 2 -4.09 11.52 1.39
N ASN A 3 -4.47 10.59 0.55
CA ASN A 3 -4.95 9.27 0.96
C ASN A 3 -3.86 8.23 0.73
N ILE A 4 -3.59 7.44 1.75
CA ILE A 4 -2.57 6.40 1.70
C ILE A 4 -3.21 5.07 2.05
N LEU A 5 -2.91 4.04 1.27
CA LEU A 5 -3.33 2.68 1.55
C LEU A 5 -2.12 1.87 2.02
N ILE A 6 -2.26 1.20 3.16
CA ILE A 6 -1.24 0.31 3.67
C ILE A 6 -1.74 -1.13 3.49
N ILE A 7 -0.97 -1.94 2.79
CA ILE A 7 -1.25 -3.37 2.63
C ILE A 7 -0.20 -4.13 3.44
N GLU A 8 -0.60 -4.57 4.64
CA GLU A 8 0.31 -5.19 5.60
C GLU A 8 -0.45 -6.17 6.46
N ASP A 9 0.00 -7.42 6.53
CA ASP A 9 -0.66 -8.46 7.31
C ASP A 9 -0.42 -8.34 8.82
N ASP A 10 0.68 -7.74 9.21
CA ASP A 10 0.99 -7.52 10.63
C ASP A 10 0.26 -6.27 11.13
N THR A 11 -0.73 -6.48 11.99
CA THR A 11 -1.55 -5.39 12.50
C THR A 11 -0.72 -4.36 13.28
N ALA A 12 0.24 -4.81 14.07
CA ALA A 12 1.06 -3.89 14.86
C ALA A 12 1.90 -2.99 13.98
N ILE A 13 2.50 -3.54 12.93
CA ILE A 13 3.29 -2.76 11.98
C ILE A 13 2.40 -1.78 11.21
N ALA A 14 1.25 -2.27 10.75
CA ALA A 14 0.32 -1.43 10.00
C ALA A 14 -0.16 -0.24 10.83
N GLU A 15 -0.50 -0.48 12.09
CA GLU A 15 -0.95 0.59 12.97
C GLU A 15 0.16 1.60 13.28
N LEU A 16 1.38 1.11 13.44
CA LEU A 16 2.53 1.98 13.68
C LEU A 16 2.77 2.90 12.48
N GLU A 17 2.71 2.34 11.29
CA GLU A 17 2.86 3.13 10.07
C GLU A 17 1.71 4.13 9.92
N LYS A 18 0.50 3.70 10.23
CA LYS A 18 -0.67 4.56 10.16
C LYS A 18 -0.53 5.75 11.11
N ASP A 19 -0.15 5.48 12.38
CA ASP A 19 0.02 6.55 13.35
C ASP A 19 1.04 7.56 12.89
N TYR A 20 2.16 7.09 12.37
CA TYR A 20 3.23 7.95 11.88
C TYR A 20 2.74 8.84 10.75
N LEU A 21 2.01 8.28 9.81
CA LEU A 21 1.51 9.02 8.65
C LEU A 21 0.40 9.98 9.02
N GLU A 22 -0.44 9.62 9.97
CA GLU A 22 -1.51 10.50 10.43
C GLU A 22 -0.97 11.74 11.15
N LEU A 23 0.19 11.61 11.77
CA LEU A 23 0.86 12.78 12.35
C LEU A 23 1.23 13.81 11.29
N SER A 24 1.41 13.36 10.05
CA SER A 24 1.70 14.25 8.92
C SER A 24 0.43 14.67 8.17
N GLU A 25 -0.73 14.45 8.78
CA GLU A 25 -2.04 14.86 8.25
C GLU A 25 -2.47 14.08 7.00
N PHE A 26 -2.00 12.86 6.84
CA PHE A 26 -2.48 11.98 5.78
C PHE A 26 -3.69 11.18 6.27
N HIS A 27 -4.59 10.89 5.33
CA HIS A 27 -5.66 9.94 5.60
C HIS A 27 -5.15 8.54 5.24
N VAL A 28 -5.23 7.62 6.18
CA VAL A 28 -4.63 6.29 6.02
C VAL A 28 -5.67 5.20 6.17
N GLU A 29 -5.67 4.26 5.23
CA GLU A 29 -6.49 3.05 5.26
C GLU A 29 -5.56 1.84 5.32
N ILE A 30 -6.01 0.77 5.97
CA ILE A 30 -5.22 -0.44 6.13
C ILE A 30 -5.98 -1.64 5.58
N GLU A 31 -5.30 -2.49 4.81
CA GLU A 31 -5.78 -3.79 4.42
C GLU A 31 -4.76 -4.84 4.82
N HIS A 32 -5.25 -5.96 5.36
CA HIS A 32 -4.36 -7.01 5.84
C HIS A 32 -4.17 -8.14 4.84
N GLU A 33 -4.96 -8.17 3.79
CA GLU A 33 -4.84 -9.17 2.73
C GLU A 33 -4.40 -8.53 1.42
N GLY A 34 -3.51 -9.22 0.71
CA GLY A 34 -2.99 -8.71 -0.55
C GLY A 34 -4.05 -8.56 -1.63
N SER A 35 -4.93 -9.56 -1.77
CA SER A 35 -5.96 -9.52 -2.80
C SER A 35 -6.98 -8.40 -2.56
N GLU A 36 -7.41 -8.22 -1.31
CA GLU A 36 -8.33 -7.14 -0.97
C GLU A 36 -7.66 -5.79 -1.07
N GLY A 37 -6.39 -5.71 -0.67
CA GLY A 37 -5.62 -4.48 -0.81
C GLY A 37 -5.47 -4.07 -2.26
N ALA A 38 -5.19 -5.04 -3.13
CA ALA A 38 -5.08 -4.76 -4.56
C ALA A 38 -6.41 -4.27 -5.14
N ALA A 39 -7.52 -4.90 -4.73
CA ALA A 39 -8.84 -4.49 -5.19
C ALA A 39 -9.16 -3.06 -4.76
N ARG A 40 -8.87 -2.72 -3.51
CA ARG A 40 -9.10 -1.36 -3.02
C ARG A 40 -8.21 -0.34 -3.74
N ALA A 41 -6.96 -0.70 -3.97
CA ALA A 41 -6.03 0.17 -4.66
C ALA A 41 -6.50 0.49 -6.09
N ILE A 42 -7.18 -0.45 -6.71
CA ILE A 42 -7.72 -0.27 -8.06
C ILE A 42 -9.05 0.48 -8.03
N ASP A 43 -9.93 0.16 -7.08
CA ASP A 43 -11.26 0.77 -7.00
C ASP A 43 -11.26 2.18 -6.46
N GLU A 44 -10.36 2.50 -5.55
CA GLU A 44 -10.30 3.80 -4.89
C GLU A 44 -9.06 4.55 -5.32
N ASP A 45 -9.12 5.87 -5.24
CA ASP A 45 -7.97 6.71 -5.59
C ASP A 45 -7.12 6.99 -4.37
N PHE A 46 -5.91 6.44 -4.37
CA PHE A 46 -4.94 6.71 -3.32
C PHE A 46 -3.77 7.50 -3.90
N ASP A 47 -3.16 8.32 -3.06
CA ASP A 47 -1.99 9.10 -3.47
C ASP A 47 -0.70 8.30 -3.32
N LEU A 48 -0.73 7.30 -2.43
CA LEU A 48 0.42 6.44 -2.19
C LEU A 48 -0.07 5.11 -1.65
N ILE A 49 0.62 4.04 -2.02
CA ILE A 49 0.34 2.70 -1.50
C ILE A 49 1.61 2.17 -0.85
N LEU A 50 1.51 1.77 0.42
CA LEU A 50 2.59 1.09 1.12
C LEU A 50 2.29 -0.40 1.07
N LEU A 51 3.16 -1.16 0.44
CA LEU A 51 2.94 -2.58 0.15
C LEU A 51 4.04 -3.43 0.76
N ASP A 52 3.66 -4.40 1.59
CA ASP A 52 4.59 -5.39 2.11
C ASP A 52 4.79 -6.47 1.04
N LEU A 53 6.03 -6.65 0.61
CA LEU A 53 6.35 -7.63 -0.44
C LEU A 53 6.29 -9.07 0.05
N MET A 54 6.18 -9.28 1.35
CA MET A 54 6.18 -10.63 1.93
C MET A 54 4.82 -11.03 2.49
N LEU A 55 3.76 -10.55 1.87
CA LEU A 55 2.40 -10.90 2.28
C LEU A 55 2.11 -12.38 2.05
N PRO A 56 1.43 -13.05 2.99
CA PRO A 56 1.01 -14.43 2.76
C PRO A 56 -0.07 -14.50 1.70
N GLY A 57 -0.07 -15.58 0.95
CA GLY A 57 -1.10 -15.87 -0.03
C GLY A 57 -0.95 -15.20 -1.37
N MET A 58 -0.31 -14.05 -1.45
CA MET A 58 -0.10 -13.35 -2.71
C MET A 58 1.23 -12.61 -2.68
N ASP A 59 2.00 -12.78 -3.77
CA ASP A 59 3.29 -12.12 -3.91
C ASP A 59 3.10 -10.61 -4.05
N GLY A 60 3.84 -9.85 -3.24
CA GLY A 60 3.76 -8.40 -3.30
C GLY A 60 4.12 -7.84 -4.67
N PHE A 61 5.01 -8.48 -5.40
CA PHE A 61 5.35 -8.05 -6.76
C PHE A 61 4.16 -8.22 -7.71
N GLU A 62 3.38 -9.27 -7.54
CA GLU A 62 2.18 -9.47 -8.34
C GLU A 62 1.12 -8.43 -8.04
N ILE A 63 0.96 -8.09 -6.77
CA ILE A 63 0.03 -7.04 -6.35
C ILE A 63 0.44 -5.71 -6.97
N CYS A 64 1.72 -5.38 -6.90
CA CYS A 64 2.26 -4.17 -7.50
C CYS A 64 1.97 -4.13 -9.00
N LYS A 65 2.20 -5.23 -9.69
CA LYS A 65 1.94 -5.34 -11.12
C LYS A 65 0.48 -5.13 -11.46
N LEU A 66 -0.42 -5.77 -10.69
CA LEU A 66 -1.86 -5.62 -10.91
C LEU A 66 -2.30 -4.16 -10.74
N ILE A 67 -1.82 -3.51 -9.70
CA ILE A 67 -2.18 -2.12 -9.44
C ILE A 67 -1.67 -1.23 -10.56
N ARG A 68 -0.44 -1.45 -11.01
CA ARG A 68 0.16 -0.64 -12.06
C ARG A 68 -0.49 -0.80 -13.41
N GLU A 69 -1.07 -1.97 -13.68
CA GLU A 69 -1.83 -2.18 -14.91
C GLU A 69 -3.10 -1.32 -14.96
N LYS A 70 -3.63 -0.95 -13.80
CA LYS A 70 -4.89 -0.22 -13.69
C LYS A 70 -4.71 1.22 -13.26
N LYS A 71 -3.69 1.51 -12.48
CA LYS A 71 -3.47 2.83 -11.87
C LYS A 71 -2.01 3.24 -11.97
N ASN A 72 -1.78 4.54 -11.93
CA ASN A 72 -0.43 5.10 -11.90
C ASN A 72 -0.03 5.55 -10.49
N THR A 73 -0.66 5.02 -9.47
CA THR A 73 -0.40 5.38 -8.08
C THR A 73 1.01 4.93 -7.68
N PRO A 74 1.81 5.80 -7.05
CA PRO A 74 3.12 5.41 -6.53
C PRO A 74 2.98 4.33 -5.46
N ILE A 75 3.87 3.35 -5.50
CA ILE A 75 3.87 2.22 -4.56
C ILE A 75 5.24 2.15 -3.89
N CYS A 76 5.23 2.16 -2.56
CA CYS A 76 6.44 1.99 -1.76
C CYS A 76 6.33 0.73 -0.92
N SER A 77 7.46 0.11 -0.63
CA SER A 77 7.52 -1.02 0.28
C SER A 77 8.41 -0.66 1.46
N PRO A 78 7.96 -0.92 2.71
CA PRO A 78 8.82 -0.68 3.86
C PRO A 78 10.05 -1.60 3.90
N GLN A 79 10.03 -2.69 3.13
CA GLN A 79 11.15 -3.60 3.04
C GLN A 79 12.11 -3.24 1.91
N SER A 80 11.77 -2.24 1.13
CA SER A 80 12.62 -1.71 0.08
C SER A 80 12.75 -0.21 0.27
N PRO A 81 13.98 0.34 0.23
CA PRO A 81 14.14 1.77 0.40
C PRO A 81 13.67 2.59 -0.80
N LYS A 82 13.26 1.94 -1.86
CA LYS A 82 12.85 2.62 -3.08
C LYS A 82 11.36 2.54 -3.28
N CYS A 83 10.75 3.69 -3.52
CA CYS A 83 9.38 3.74 -3.99
C CYS A 83 9.37 3.44 -5.48
N THR A 84 8.38 2.67 -5.93
CA THR A 84 8.21 2.42 -7.35
C THR A 84 7.31 3.49 -7.94
N SER A 85 7.69 4.00 -9.09
CA SER A 85 6.97 5.07 -9.76
C SER A 85 6.51 4.60 -11.14
N PRO A 86 5.35 5.09 -11.63
CA PRO A 86 4.87 4.71 -12.96
C PRO A 86 5.64 5.34 -14.13
N THR A 87 6.52 6.25 -13.86
CA THR A 87 7.31 6.88 -14.94
C THR A 87 8.44 6.03 -15.44
#